data_79921eead2ef098d352c83d5704de270
#
_entry.id   79921eead2ef098d352c83d5704de270
#
_cell.length_a   1.000
_cell.length_b   1.000
_cell.length_c   1.000
_cell.angle_alpha   90.00
_cell.angle_beta   90.00
_cell.angle_gamma   90.00
#
_symmetry.space_group_name_H-M   'P 1'
#
loop_
_entity.id
_entity.type
_entity.pdbx_description
1 polymer ?
#
loop_
_entity_poly.entity_id
_entity_poly.type
_entity_poly.pdbx_seq_one_letter_code
_entity_poly.pdbx_strand_id
1 'polypeptide(L)'
;ATDTATITITVTGINDAPAAVNDTDAVNEDATVTRSSGSSLLMDDDSDADNDDAFTVTQIAVTGGSNNAVTASSTYNSGSPETVTGTYGTLTVGADGTYTYVADQSAADDLDASDTATDSFTYTISDGDTTDTATLIFTVTGVNDVPTASDKTISTAEDTPYVFSTSDFGYTDADDDDALVSVKITTLEDAGALQYYNGSAWVDVTLNQVITATDIAANKLRLNPTADENGSPYTTFNFTVNDGDASSSTPNTITVNVTAVNDTPTATDDTASVNEDATTTISSASSGVIDDNDTDPDSSDTLTLTNVAHTNGNTESVTSSTTYLNGQSITGTYGALTVGADGTYTYVADQSAADDLDASDTATDVFTYTLSDGTATDTATITITITGVNDAPVAVNDTDAVNEDATVTRTSGDNLLMADDSDADDDDSFTVTQIAVTGASNSSVASSSSYNSNFTSITGTYGTLKVGADGTYTYVADQSAADDLDLNDTATDSFTYTISDGTATDTATLIFTVTGINDAPVAVNDTDAVNEDATVTRSSGSSLLMADDSDADDDDAFTVTQIAVTGGSNSSVAGSSTYNNNF
;
A
#
# COMPACT_ATOMS: atom_id res chain seq x y z
N ALA A 1 122.21 -90.71 5.43
CA ALA A 1 120.81 -90.69 5.07
C ALA A 1 120.13 -89.61 5.96
N THR A 2 119.45 -88.79 5.32
CA THR A 2 118.60 -87.77 5.95
C THR A 2 117.21 -88.28 5.83
N ASP A 3 116.48 -88.33 6.89
CA ASP A 3 115.14 -88.69 6.87
C ASP A 3 114.30 -87.37 7.09
N THR A 4 113.30 -87.27 6.37
CA THR A 4 112.40 -86.06 6.42
C THR A 4 111.07 -86.46 6.92
N ALA A 5 110.61 -85.83 7.99
CA ALA A 5 109.27 -85.95 8.47
C ALA A 5 108.45 -84.74 8.06
N THR A 6 107.24 -84.92 7.53
CA THR A 6 106.28 -83.87 7.17
C THR A 6 105.40 -83.59 8.35
N ILE A 7 105.23 -82.31 8.69
CA ILE A 7 104.24 -81.86 9.62
C ILE A 7 103.11 -81.32 8.82
N THR A 8 101.89 -81.84 8.91
CA THR A 8 100.66 -81.31 8.37
C THR A 8 100.00 -80.50 9.43
N ILE A 9 99.75 -79.25 9.21
CA ILE A 9 98.94 -78.36 10.05
C ILE A 9 97.60 -78.17 9.34
N THR A 10 96.58 -78.63 9.92
CA THR A 10 95.20 -78.35 9.48
C THR A 10 94.74 -77.07 10.17
N VAL A 11 94.40 -76.03 9.37
CA VAL A 11 93.73 -74.84 9.88
C VAL A 11 92.25 -75.04 9.59
N THR A 12 91.47 -75.01 10.61
CA THR A 12 90.01 -75.06 10.49
C THR A 12 89.54 -73.65 10.57
N GLY A 13 88.80 -73.19 9.56
CA GLY A 13 88.10 -71.92 9.62
C GLY A 13 87.01 -71.90 10.65
N ILE A 14 86.71 -70.80 11.24
CA ILE A 14 85.58 -70.49 12.03
C ILE A 14 84.73 -69.48 11.29
N ASN A 15 83.43 -69.56 11.39
CA ASN A 15 82.51 -68.62 10.76
C ASN A 15 82.75 -67.22 11.33
N ASP A 16 83.03 -66.27 10.47
CA ASP A 16 83.05 -64.85 10.73
C ASP A 16 81.56 -64.32 10.61
N ALA A 17 81.24 -63.15 11.08
CA ALA A 17 79.92 -62.57 10.93
C ALA A 17 79.86 -61.65 9.71
N PRO A 18 78.74 -61.63 9.01
CA PRO A 18 78.56 -60.65 7.96
C PRO A 18 78.66 -59.22 8.52
N ALA A 19 79.11 -58.29 7.72
CA ALA A 19 79.24 -56.86 8.04
C ALA A 19 78.23 -56.07 7.23
N ALA A 20 77.15 -55.64 7.85
CA ALA A 20 76.10 -54.84 7.24
C ALA A 20 76.51 -53.37 7.17
N VAL A 21 76.22 -52.73 6.09
CA VAL A 21 76.49 -51.32 5.81
C VAL A 21 75.18 -50.57 5.66
N ASN A 22 75.07 -49.32 6.17
CA ASN A 22 73.83 -48.51 6.09
C ASN A 22 73.59 -48.06 4.68
N ASP A 23 72.31 -48.18 4.24
CA ASP A 23 71.80 -47.73 2.95
C ASP A 23 71.02 -46.46 3.01
N THR A 24 70.96 -45.78 1.88
CA THR A 24 70.08 -44.62 1.71
C THR A 24 69.39 -44.63 0.35
N ASP A 25 68.12 -44.22 0.30
CA ASP A 25 67.43 -44.04 -0.95
C ASP A 25 66.51 -42.78 -0.85
N ALA A 26 65.93 -42.35 -1.96
CA ALA A 26 65.06 -41.17 -1.98
C ALA A 26 63.87 -41.41 -2.89
N VAL A 27 62.75 -40.80 -2.53
CA VAL A 27 61.49 -40.88 -3.26
C VAL A 27 60.72 -39.62 -3.04
N ASN A 28 59.92 -39.18 -4.00
CA ASN A 28 58.87 -38.16 -3.74
C ASN A 28 57.66 -38.81 -3.05
N GLU A 29 56.96 -38.07 -2.32
CA GLU A 29 55.64 -38.50 -1.81
C GLU A 29 54.78 -39.03 -2.97
N ASP A 30 53.79 -39.83 -2.69
CA ASP A 30 52.95 -40.52 -3.67
C ASP A 30 53.71 -41.40 -4.69
N ALA A 31 55.00 -41.40 -4.64
CA ALA A 31 55.81 -42.20 -5.58
C ALA A 31 56.29 -43.52 -4.98
N THR A 32 56.73 -44.35 -5.84
CA THR A 32 57.30 -45.66 -5.51
C THR A 32 58.71 -45.76 -5.98
N VAL A 33 59.64 -46.14 -5.11
CA VAL A 33 60.94 -46.56 -5.48
C VAL A 33 61.04 -48.09 -5.39
N THR A 34 61.66 -48.74 -6.42
CA THR A 34 61.81 -50.20 -6.47
C THR A 34 63.25 -50.52 -6.80
N ARG A 35 63.88 -51.41 -6.01
CA ARG A 35 65.19 -51.95 -6.23
C ARG A 35 65.08 -53.47 -6.43
N SER A 36 65.29 -53.94 -7.67
CA SER A 36 65.08 -55.34 -8.05
C SER A 36 66.36 -55.99 -8.64
N SER A 37 67.40 -55.22 -8.92
CA SER A 37 68.68 -55.69 -9.38
C SER A 37 69.73 -54.56 -9.38
N GLY A 38 70.99 -54.88 -9.30
CA GLY A 38 72.11 -53.96 -9.39
C GLY A 38 72.65 -53.47 -8.06
N SER A 39 73.54 -52.48 -8.06
CA SER A 39 74.25 -51.94 -6.89
C SER A 39 73.47 -51.12 -5.91
N SER A 40 72.16 -51.25 -5.93
CA SER A 40 71.23 -50.52 -5.00
C SER A 40 70.36 -51.48 -4.22
N LEU A 41 70.72 -52.78 -4.18
CA LEU A 41 70.07 -53.73 -3.28
C LEU A 41 70.58 -53.55 -1.84
N LEU A 42 69.81 -53.91 -0.84
CA LEU A 42 70.20 -53.79 0.56
C LEU A 42 71.52 -54.47 0.95
N MET A 43 71.93 -55.42 0.16
CA MET A 43 73.14 -56.23 0.47
C MET A 43 74.29 -56.01 -0.53
N ASP A 44 74.23 -54.99 -1.37
CA ASP A 44 75.24 -54.83 -2.44
C ASP A 44 76.63 -54.38 -1.97
N ASP A 45 76.65 -53.64 -0.84
CA ASP A 45 77.89 -53.17 -0.22
C ASP A 45 78.15 -53.86 1.15
N ASP A 46 77.30 -54.80 1.50
CA ASP A 46 77.56 -55.72 2.62
C ASP A 46 78.64 -56.71 2.26
N SER A 47 79.34 -57.22 3.25
CA SER A 47 80.45 -58.13 3.03
C SER A 47 80.53 -59.21 4.13
N ASP A 48 81.15 -60.34 3.76
CA ASP A 48 81.55 -61.36 4.67
C ASP A 48 83.04 -61.72 4.49
N ALA A 49 83.72 -62.06 5.57
CA ALA A 49 85.11 -62.46 5.53
C ALA A 49 85.26 -63.89 5.00
N ASP A 50 84.21 -64.70 5.11
CA ASP A 50 84.16 -66.06 4.56
C ASP A 50 83.68 -66.03 3.11
N ASN A 51 84.58 -66.23 2.19
CA ASN A 51 84.36 -65.99 0.76
C ASN A 51 83.28 -66.84 0.07
N ASP A 52 82.83 -67.92 0.74
CA ASP A 52 81.85 -68.87 0.20
C ASP A 52 80.45 -68.70 0.77
N ASP A 53 80.25 -67.77 1.72
CA ASP A 53 78.99 -67.58 2.40
C ASP A 53 78.06 -66.60 1.69
N ALA A 54 76.80 -67.00 1.56
CA ALA A 54 75.74 -66.20 0.95
C ALA A 54 74.77 -65.73 2.07
N PHE A 55 74.78 -64.48 2.33
CA PHE A 55 73.88 -63.91 3.34
C PHE A 55 72.56 -63.48 2.72
N THR A 56 71.56 -63.45 3.59
CA THR A 56 70.14 -63.03 3.25
C THR A 56 69.60 -62.09 4.28
N VAL A 57 68.68 -61.22 3.87
CA VAL A 57 67.88 -60.42 4.84
C VAL A 57 66.93 -61.34 5.56
N THR A 58 67.03 -61.41 6.91
CA THR A 58 66.24 -62.29 7.75
C THR A 58 65.21 -61.56 8.62
N GLN A 59 65.41 -60.27 8.92
CA GLN A 59 64.52 -59.44 9.69
C GLN A 59 64.51 -58.02 9.17
N ILE A 60 63.35 -57.35 9.38
CA ILE A 60 63.17 -55.93 9.08
C ILE A 60 62.32 -55.31 10.16
N ALA A 61 62.54 -54.05 10.54
CA ALA A 61 61.78 -53.31 11.46
C ALA A 61 61.84 -51.81 11.15
N VAL A 62 60.83 -51.01 11.52
CA VAL A 62 61.05 -49.58 11.73
C VAL A 62 62.13 -49.41 12.80
N THR A 63 63.05 -48.50 12.62
CA THR A 63 64.17 -48.30 13.57
C THR A 63 63.63 -48.04 14.98
N GLY A 64 64.05 -48.91 15.94
CA GLY A 64 63.53 -48.87 17.32
C GLY A 64 62.24 -49.65 17.53
N GLY A 65 61.65 -50.24 16.51
CA GLY A 65 60.45 -51.09 16.58
C GLY A 65 60.76 -52.56 16.79
N SER A 66 59.75 -53.41 16.71
CA SER A 66 59.89 -54.87 16.79
C SER A 66 60.24 -55.43 15.47
N ASN A 67 61.23 -56.38 15.48
CA ASN A 67 61.65 -57.05 14.26
C ASN A 67 60.58 -58.00 13.70
N ASN A 68 60.36 -57.92 12.41
CA ASN A 68 59.52 -58.84 11.66
C ASN A 68 60.45 -59.78 10.81
N ALA A 69 60.08 -61.04 10.78
CA ALA A 69 60.84 -62.04 10.07
C ALA A 69 60.58 -61.93 8.53
N VAL A 70 61.68 -61.87 7.74
CA VAL A 70 61.56 -61.89 6.30
C VAL A 70 61.52 -63.34 5.86
N THR A 71 60.58 -63.73 4.99
CA THR A 71 60.41 -65.09 4.52
C THR A 71 61.60 -65.49 3.64
N ALA A 72 62.29 -66.61 3.98
CA ALA A 72 63.42 -67.12 3.23
C ALA A 72 63.09 -67.35 1.73
N SER A 73 63.99 -66.99 0.88
CA SER A 73 63.83 -67.06 -0.59
C SER A 73 62.75 -66.18 -1.18
N SER A 74 62.27 -65.15 -0.44
CA SER A 74 61.37 -64.15 -0.96
C SER A 74 62.14 -63.08 -1.74
N THR A 75 61.44 -62.46 -2.68
CA THR A 75 61.77 -61.17 -3.34
C THR A 75 60.70 -60.16 -3.00
N TYR A 76 60.92 -58.86 -3.25
CA TYR A 76 59.93 -57.83 -2.90
C TYR A 76 58.56 -58.08 -3.54
N ASN A 77 58.46 -58.87 -4.62
CA ASN A 77 57.20 -59.14 -5.32
C ASN A 77 56.79 -60.63 -5.39
N SER A 78 57.56 -61.55 -4.75
CA SER A 78 57.33 -62.99 -4.82
C SER A 78 57.78 -63.70 -3.52
N GLY A 79 57.19 -64.85 -3.21
CA GLY A 79 57.56 -65.66 -2.09
C GLY A 79 57.14 -65.14 -0.72
N SER A 80 56.16 -64.28 -0.63
CA SER A 80 55.65 -63.64 0.61
C SER A 80 56.74 -62.77 1.27
N PRO A 81 57.09 -61.63 0.66
CA PRO A 81 58.03 -60.67 1.25
C PRO A 81 57.38 -60.07 2.55
N GLU A 82 58.23 -59.50 3.37
CA GLU A 82 57.80 -58.82 4.55
C GLU A 82 57.49 -57.33 4.29
N THR A 83 56.41 -56.82 4.84
CA THR A 83 55.98 -55.44 4.70
C THR A 83 56.01 -54.75 6.06
N VAL A 84 56.58 -53.55 6.12
CA VAL A 84 56.68 -52.72 7.31
C VAL A 84 56.30 -51.31 6.96
N THR A 85 55.35 -50.78 7.73
CA THR A 85 54.89 -49.39 7.53
C THR A 85 55.67 -48.44 8.44
N GLY A 86 56.31 -47.47 7.82
CA GLY A 86 57.01 -46.38 8.47
C GLY A 86 56.08 -45.20 8.79
N THR A 87 56.66 -44.04 8.98
CA THR A 87 55.91 -42.79 9.21
C THR A 87 55.39 -42.23 7.91
N TYR A 88 56.20 -42.24 6.86
CA TYR A 88 55.93 -41.58 5.58
C TYR A 88 55.63 -42.61 4.48
N GLY A 89 55.90 -43.87 4.64
CA GLY A 89 55.65 -44.85 3.60
C GLY A 89 55.72 -46.32 4.07
N THR A 90 55.47 -47.19 3.11
CA THR A 90 55.45 -48.65 3.32
C THR A 90 56.58 -49.34 2.60
N LEU A 91 57.47 -49.98 3.34
CA LEU A 91 58.58 -50.79 2.83
C LEU A 91 58.15 -52.25 2.71
N THR A 92 58.38 -52.85 1.50
CA THR A 92 58.24 -54.28 1.29
C THR A 92 59.61 -54.82 0.88
N VAL A 93 60.17 -55.78 1.61
CA VAL A 93 61.50 -56.30 1.42
C VAL A 93 61.55 -57.84 1.22
N GLY A 94 62.36 -58.33 0.31
CA GLY A 94 62.67 -59.76 0.08
C GLY A 94 63.95 -60.22 0.80
N ALA A 95 64.09 -61.53 1.03
CA ALA A 95 65.26 -62.12 1.65
C ALA A 95 66.49 -61.95 0.73
N ASP A 96 66.34 -61.74 -0.55
CA ASP A 96 67.38 -61.47 -1.53
C ASP A 96 67.88 -60.02 -1.54
N GLY A 97 67.39 -59.18 -0.63
CA GLY A 97 67.70 -57.76 -0.52
C GLY A 97 66.98 -56.85 -1.51
N THR A 98 66.11 -57.41 -2.37
CA THR A 98 65.25 -56.60 -3.22
C THR A 98 64.18 -55.91 -2.38
N TYR A 99 63.78 -54.67 -2.75
CA TYR A 99 62.74 -53.94 -2.03
C TYR A 99 61.92 -53.02 -2.93
N THR A 100 60.75 -52.66 -2.41
CA THR A 100 59.94 -51.53 -2.87
C THR A 100 59.52 -50.70 -1.66
N TYR A 101 59.58 -49.38 -1.79
CA TYR A 101 59.09 -48.44 -0.81
C TYR A 101 58.12 -47.54 -1.54
N VAL A 102 56.94 -47.42 -0.95
CA VAL A 102 55.84 -46.54 -1.41
C VAL A 102 55.62 -45.45 -0.35
N ALA A 103 55.77 -44.20 -0.72
CA ALA A 103 55.51 -43.09 0.16
C ALA A 103 53.99 -42.82 0.14
N ASP A 104 53.22 -43.63 0.91
CA ASP A 104 51.76 -43.74 0.85
C ASP A 104 51.06 -43.42 2.20
N GLN A 105 51.78 -42.84 3.11
CA GLN A 105 51.20 -42.48 4.42
C GLN A 105 50.81 -41.00 4.44
N SER A 106 49.72 -40.66 5.14
CA SER A 106 49.26 -39.29 5.27
C SER A 106 50.29 -38.27 5.76
N ALA A 107 51.28 -38.73 6.51
CA ALA A 107 52.41 -37.91 6.93
C ALA A 107 53.38 -37.58 5.77
N ALA A 108 53.34 -38.31 4.65
CA ALA A 108 54.03 -37.94 3.45
C ALA A 108 53.26 -36.87 2.66
N ASP A 109 51.92 -37.06 2.55
CA ASP A 109 51.01 -36.10 1.92
C ASP A 109 50.97 -34.72 2.66
N ASP A 110 51.38 -34.70 3.97
CA ASP A 110 51.47 -33.47 4.76
C ASP A 110 52.79 -32.68 4.50
N LEU A 111 53.67 -33.14 3.59
CA LEU A 111 54.94 -32.47 3.29
C LEU A 111 54.79 -31.44 2.17
N ASP A 112 54.99 -30.16 2.50
CA ASP A 112 54.97 -29.09 1.51
C ASP A 112 56.03 -29.31 0.39
N ALA A 113 55.80 -28.66 -0.74
CA ALA A 113 56.67 -28.72 -1.89
C ALA A 113 58.16 -28.49 -1.54
N SER A 114 59.03 -29.48 -1.79
CA SER A 114 60.47 -29.48 -1.51
C SER A 114 60.84 -29.69 -0.04
N ASP A 115 59.90 -29.85 0.85
CA ASP A 115 60.20 -30.30 2.19
C ASP A 115 60.69 -31.73 2.19
N THR A 116 61.49 -32.10 3.16
CA THR A 116 62.07 -33.45 3.24
C THR A 116 61.91 -34.02 4.64
N ALA A 117 61.50 -35.28 4.66
CA ALA A 117 61.43 -36.08 5.89
C ALA A 117 62.14 -37.43 5.67
N THR A 118 62.36 -38.18 6.72
CA THR A 118 63.04 -39.47 6.63
C THR A 118 62.35 -40.62 7.32
N ASP A 119 62.18 -41.73 6.60
CA ASP A 119 61.85 -43.02 7.25
C ASP A 119 63.13 -43.82 7.43
N SER A 120 63.28 -44.50 8.55
CA SER A 120 64.43 -45.29 8.88
C SER A 120 64.00 -46.69 9.30
N PHE A 121 64.58 -47.71 8.60
CA PHE A 121 64.31 -49.11 8.86
C PHE A 121 65.61 -49.79 9.24
N THR A 122 65.57 -50.70 10.24
CA THR A 122 66.70 -51.56 10.61
C THR A 122 66.52 -52.94 9.96
N TYR A 123 67.42 -53.39 9.17
CA TYR A 123 67.39 -54.74 8.65
C TYR A 123 68.50 -55.59 9.25
N THR A 124 68.34 -56.92 9.22
CA THR A 124 69.26 -57.90 9.75
C THR A 124 69.65 -58.87 8.60
N ILE A 125 70.91 -58.95 8.30
CA ILE A 125 71.46 -59.99 7.39
C ILE A 125 71.97 -61.16 8.21
N SER A 126 71.96 -62.35 7.58
CA SER A 126 72.48 -63.57 8.17
C SER A 126 73.12 -64.41 7.09
N ASP A 127 74.29 -65.03 7.42
CA ASP A 127 75.00 -66.06 6.68
C ASP A 127 74.49 -67.48 6.95
N GLY A 128 73.58 -67.64 7.92
CA GLY A 128 72.96 -68.88 8.41
C GLY A 128 73.45 -69.30 9.80
N ASP A 129 74.57 -68.77 10.28
CA ASP A 129 75.11 -69.04 11.61
C ASP A 129 75.19 -67.81 12.51
N THR A 130 75.52 -66.64 11.97
CA THR A 130 75.61 -65.34 12.68
C THR A 130 74.88 -64.24 11.94
N THR A 131 74.74 -63.06 12.60
CA THR A 131 73.95 -61.94 12.03
C THR A 131 74.62 -60.60 12.31
N ASP A 132 74.37 -59.61 11.40
CA ASP A 132 74.67 -58.21 11.64
C ASP A 132 73.49 -57.34 11.18
N THR A 133 73.44 -56.07 11.63
CA THR A 133 72.33 -55.16 11.38
C THR A 133 72.80 -53.83 10.81
N ALA A 134 72.03 -53.32 9.85
CA ALA A 134 72.22 -51.99 9.32
C ALA A 134 70.90 -51.26 9.16
N THR A 135 70.95 -50.03 8.78
CA THR A 135 69.80 -49.21 8.55
C THR A 135 69.63 -48.84 7.10
N LEU A 136 68.38 -48.87 6.61
CA LEU A 136 67.97 -48.27 5.34
C LEU A 136 67.16 -46.98 5.66
N ILE A 137 67.63 -45.86 5.12
CA ILE A 137 67.00 -44.55 5.32
C ILE A 137 66.44 -44.07 3.99
N PHE A 138 65.14 -43.85 3.92
CA PHE A 138 64.47 -43.16 2.83
C PHE A 138 64.38 -41.70 3.14
N THR A 139 64.79 -40.83 2.17
CA THR A 139 64.43 -39.42 2.16
C THR A 139 63.17 -39.26 1.31
N VAL A 140 62.05 -38.87 1.92
CA VAL A 140 60.81 -38.54 1.24
C VAL A 140 60.79 -37.03 1.03
N THR A 141 60.52 -36.61 -0.21
CA THR A 141 60.49 -35.22 -0.63
C THR A 141 59.04 -34.85 -0.99
N GLY A 142 58.50 -33.81 -0.35
CA GLY A 142 57.18 -33.28 -0.63
C GLY A 142 57.04 -32.73 -2.05
N VAL A 143 55.86 -32.80 -2.58
CA VAL A 143 55.44 -32.28 -3.88
C VAL A 143 54.12 -31.53 -3.60
N ASN A 144 53.91 -30.35 -4.14
CA ASN A 144 52.65 -29.63 -3.92
C ASN A 144 51.42 -30.46 -4.31
N ASP A 145 50.52 -30.66 -3.36
CA ASP A 145 49.20 -31.20 -3.60
C ASP A 145 48.27 -30.16 -4.21
N VAL A 146 47.24 -30.63 -4.88
CA VAL A 146 46.27 -29.72 -5.51
C VAL A 146 45.14 -29.44 -4.51
N PRO A 147 44.90 -28.17 -4.16
CA PRO A 147 43.85 -27.83 -3.21
C PRO A 147 42.46 -28.29 -3.66
N THR A 148 41.61 -28.55 -2.73
CA THR A 148 40.22 -28.86 -2.97
C THR A 148 39.32 -27.81 -2.30
N ALA A 149 38.06 -27.72 -2.76
CA ALA A 149 37.06 -26.87 -2.18
C ALA A 149 35.72 -27.60 -2.13
N SER A 150 34.76 -27.04 -1.39
CA SER A 150 33.43 -27.60 -1.31
C SER A 150 32.38 -26.59 -1.70
N ASP A 151 31.24 -27.08 -2.23
CA ASP A 151 30.05 -26.25 -2.46
C ASP A 151 29.52 -25.63 -1.16
N LYS A 152 29.02 -24.40 -1.25
CA LYS A 152 28.50 -23.69 -0.11
C LYS A 152 27.18 -23.03 -0.43
N THR A 153 26.22 -23.13 0.48
CA THR A 153 24.99 -22.32 0.47
C THR A 153 25.10 -21.24 1.54
N ILE A 154 24.83 -20.01 1.13
CA ILE A 154 24.75 -18.83 2.00
C ILE A 154 23.36 -18.21 1.93
N SER A 155 23.00 -17.40 2.92
CA SER A 155 21.73 -16.67 2.94
C SER A 155 21.96 -15.24 3.41
N THR A 156 21.23 -14.30 2.80
CA THR A 156 21.10 -12.91 3.23
C THR A 156 19.64 -12.47 3.12
N ALA A 157 19.28 -11.33 3.71
CA ALA A 157 18.03 -10.68 3.41
C ALA A 157 18.14 -9.87 2.11
N GLU A 158 17.03 -9.62 1.41
CA GLU A 158 17.03 -8.64 0.34
C GLU A 158 17.49 -7.28 0.86
N ASP A 159 17.95 -6.41 0.00
CA ASP A 159 18.56 -5.11 0.30
C ASP A 159 19.79 -5.15 1.21
N THR A 160 20.21 -6.34 1.63
CA THR A 160 21.35 -6.52 2.51
C THR A 160 22.47 -7.27 1.79
N PRO A 161 23.60 -6.62 1.47
CA PRO A 161 24.71 -7.28 0.85
C PRO A 161 25.31 -8.38 1.74
N TYR A 162 25.57 -9.57 1.16
CA TYR A 162 26.35 -10.62 1.81
C TYR A 162 27.83 -10.38 1.59
N VAL A 163 28.63 -10.25 2.64
CA VAL A 163 30.08 -10.08 2.57
C VAL A 163 30.74 -11.43 2.79
N PHE A 164 31.54 -11.88 1.80
CA PHE A 164 32.22 -13.16 1.86
C PHE A 164 33.42 -13.14 2.80
N SER A 165 33.62 -14.26 3.46
CA SER A 165 34.84 -14.62 4.20
C SER A 165 35.60 -15.75 3.49
N THR A 166 36.86 -15.95 3.84
CA THR A 166 37.67 -17.08 3.29
C THR A 166 37.04 -18.44 3.59
N SER A 167 36.38 -18.60 4.72
CA SER A 167 35.68 -19.84 5.13
C SER A 167 34.47 -20.21 4.26
N ASP A 168 33.96 -19.27 3.43
CA ASP A 168 32.82 -19.55 2.54
C ASP A 168 33.25 -20.37 1.31
N PHE A 169 34.55 -20.44 1.04
CA PHE A 169 35.10 -21.15 -0.12
C PHE A 169 35.50 -22.59 0.16
N GLY A 170 35.32 -23.05 1.41
CA GLY A 170 35.48 -24.45 1.80
C GLY A 170 36.84 -25.06 1.37
N TYR A 171 37.93 -24.26 1.41
CA TYR A 171 39.29 -24.65 1.08
C TYR A 171 39.81 -25.75 2.00
N THR A 172 40.43 -26.75 1.41
CA THR A 172 41.22 -27.76 2.11
C THR A 172 42.39 -28.16 1.24
N ASP A 173 43.56 -28.42 1.85
CA ASP A 173 44.74 -28.91 1.24
C ASP A 173 45.28 -30.10 2.02
N ALA A 174 46.03 -31.01 1.37
CA ALA A 174 46.79 -32.06 2.04
C ALA A 174 48.12 -31.52 2.60
N ASP A 175 48.71 -30.54 1.94
CA ASP A 175 49.92 -29.85 2.42
C ASP A 175 49.63 -29.05 3.69
N ASP A 176 50.36 -29.35 4.78
CA ASP A 176 50.03 -28.96 6.16
C ASP A 176 50.08 -27.43 6.40
N ASP A 177 50.99 -26.72 5.74
CA ASP A 177 51.23 -25.29 5.89
C ASP A 177 50.60 -24.45 4.76
N ASP A 178 49.96 -25.08 3.76
CA ASP A 178 49.37 -24.36 2.63
C ASP A 178 48.01 -23.75 2.97
N ALA A 179 47.89 -22.46 2.71
CA ALA A 179 46.69 -21.68 2.99
C ALA A 179 46.05 -21.14 1.71
N LEU A 180 44.77 -20.90 1.73
CA LEU A 180 44.10 -20.22 0.62
C LEU A 180 44.80 -18.89 0.27
N VAL A 181 45.37 -18.80 -0.91
CA VAL A 181 46.01 -17.59 -1.46
C VAL A 181 45.02 -16.77 -2.28
N SER A 182 44.20 -17.42 -3.09
CA SER A 182 43.23 -16.72 -3.91
C SER A 182 42.03 -17.58 -4.34
N VAL A 183 40.94 -16.90 -4.74
CA VAL A 183 39.76 -17.48 -5.36
C VAL A 183 39.62 -16.91 -6.76
N LYS A 184 39.38 -17.76 -7.76
CA LYS A 184 39.08 -17.35 -9.14
C LYS A 184 37.59 -17.63 -9.44
N ILE A 185 36.85 -16.63 -9.87
CA ILE A 185 35.44 -16.75 -10.26
C ILE A 185 35.36 -17.31 -11.68
N THR A 186 34.79 -18.50 -11.84
CA THR A 186 34.76 -19.26 -13.12
C THR A 186 33.43 -19.18 -13.84
N THR A 187 32.31 -18.84 -13.14
CA THR A 187 31.05 -18.38 -13.73
C THR A 187 30.56 -17.20 -12.93
N LEU A 188 29.81 -16.30 -13.59
CA LEU A 188 29.18 -15.16 -12.92
C LEU A 188 27.77 -15.53 -12.46
N GLU A 189 27.23 -14.73 -11.58
CA GLU A 189 25.86 -14.75 -11.08
C GLU A 189 24.84 -14.39 -12.19
N ASP A 190 23.60 -14.88 -12.05
CA ASP A 190 22.50 -14.58 -12.96
C ASP A 190 21.58 -13.46 -12.41
N ALA A 191 21.65 -13.19 -11.10
CA ALA A 191 20.86 -12.17 -10.41
C ALA A 191 21.68 -11.50 -9.30
N GLY A 192 21.32 -10.24 -9.00
CA GLY A 192 22.13 -9.40 -8.12
C GLY A 192 23.46 -8.99 -8.75
N ALA A 193 24.43 -8.61 -7.93
CA ALA A 193 25.76 -8.23 -8.38
C ALA A 193 26.85 -8.76 -7.44
N LEU A 194 27.73 -9.66 -7.92
CA LEU A 194 28.95 -10.05 -7.23
C LEU A 194 29.97 -8.93 -7.40
N GLN A 195 30.36 -8.28 -6.33
CA GLN A 195 31.14 -7.05 -6.37
C GLN A 195 32.44 -7.16 -5.59
N TYR A 196 33.48 -6.52 -6.14
CA TYR A 196 34.78 -6.37 -5.54
C TYR A 196 35.07 -4.89 -5.24
N TYR A 197 35.56 -4.59 -4.03
CA TYR A 197 35.98 -3.24 -3.66
C TYR A 197 37.42 -2.98 -4.12
N ASN A 198 37.61 -2.14 -5.13
CA ASN A 198 38.88 -1.84 -5.73
C ASN A 198 39.75 -0.80 -4.98
N GLY A 199 39.33 -0.41 -3.78
CA GLY A 199 39.97 0.62 -2.94
C GLY A 199 39.32 2.03 -3.06
N SER A 200 38.43 2.22 -4.03
CA SER A 200 37.68 3.48 -4.21
C SER A 200 36.17 3.27 -4.36
N ALA A 201 35.76 2.16 -4.99
CA ALA A 201 34.36 1.84 -5.23
C ALA A 201 34.16 0.33 -5.28
N TRP A 202 32.91 -0.10 -5.11
CA TRP A 202 32.45 -1.43 -5.46
C TRP A 202 32.27 -1.50 -6.98
N VAL A 203 32.84 -2.52 -7.60
CA VAL A 203 32.76 -2.79 -9.04
C VAL A 203 32.38 -4.26 -9.25
N ASP A 204 31.63 -4.54 -10.28
CA ASP A 204 31.22 -5.90 -10.58
C ASP A 204 32.42 -6.79 -10.88
N VAL A 205 32.40 -8.01 -10.36
CA VAL A 205 33.40 -9.02 -10.62
C VAL A 205 33.29 -9.46 -12.08
N THR A 206 34.45 -9.64 -12.72
CA THR A 206 34.51 -10.11 -14.11
C THR A 206 34.83 -11.59 -14.20
N LEU A 207 34.37 -12.25 -15.27
CA LEU A 207 34.66 -13.66 -15.49
C LEU A 207 36.16 -13.92 -15.45
N ASN A 208 36.58 -14.95 -14.72
CA ASN A 208 37.98 -15.35 -14.45
C ASN A 208 38.76 -14.33 -13.60
N GLN A 209 38.11 -13.41 -12.93
CA GLN A 209 38.80 -12.54 -11.99
C GLN A 209 39.36 -13.35 -10.82
N VAL A 210 40.61 -13.07 -10.46
CA VAL A 210 41.26 -13.62 -9.28
C VAL A 210 41.16 -12.61 -8.13
N ILE A 211 40.71 -13.06 -6.98
CA ILE A 211 40.54 -12.26 -5.76
C ILE A 211 41.38 -12.90 -4.67
N THR A 212 42.29 -12.14 -4.08
CA THR A 212 43.20 -12.66 -3.06
C THR A 212 42.47 -12.96 -1.75
N ALA A 213 42.89 -13.97 -1.03
CA ALA A 213 42.37 -14.27 0.32
C ALA A 213 42.51 -13.07 1.28
N THR A 214 43.57 -12.29 1.13
CA THR A 214 43.78 -11.03 1.89
C THR A 214 42.70 -10.01 1.60
N ASP A 215 42.25 -9.87 0.35
CA ASP A 215 41.16 -8.96 0.00
C ASP A 215 39.80 -9.48 0.50
N ILE A 216 39.58 -10.80 0.42
CA ILE A 216 38.36 -11.43 1.01
C ILE A 216 38.32 -11.19 2.52
N ALA A 217 39.42 -11.46 3.22
CA ALA A 217 39.54 -11.22 4.66
C ALA A 217 39.41 -9.74 5.04
N ALA A 218 39.69 -8.81 4.11
CA ALA A 218 39.46 -7.39 4.26
C ALA A 218 38.03 -6.95 3.90
N ASN A 219 37.09 -7.89 3.72
CA ASN A 219 35.68 -7.65 3.40
C ASN A 219 35.47 -6.93 2.05
N LYS A 220 36.32 -7.22 1.06
CA LYS A 220 36.26 -6.57 -0.24
C LYS A 220 35.51 -7.37 -1.31
N LEU A 221 34.94 -8.51 -0.98
CA LEU A 221 34.05 -9.29 -1.86
C LEU A 221 32.68 -9.40 -1.24
N ARG A 222 31.66 -9.05 -2.01
CA ARG A 222 30.26 -9.17 -1.59
C ARG A 222 29.35 -9.58 -2.74
N LEU A 223 28.21 -10.20 -2.42
CA LEU A 223 27.05 -10.23 -3.30
C LEU A 223 26.08 -9.15 -2.81
N ASN A 224 25.64 -8.28 -3.71
CA ASN A 224 24.60 -7.29 -3.47
C ASN A 224 23.34 -7.74 -4.22
N PRO A 225 22.27 -8.17 -3.55
CA PRO A 225 20.99 -8.46 -4.20
C PRO A 225 20.49 -7.23 -4.98
N THR A 226 19.69 -7.44 -6.02
CA THR A 226 18.90 -6.35 -6.59
C THR A 226 17.85 -5.92 -5.54
N ALA A 227 17.55 -4.63 -5.48
CA ALA A 227 16.54 -4.12 -4.55
C ALA A 227 15.21 -4.84 -4.75
N ASP A 228 14.55 -5.18 -3.67
CA ASP A 228 13.22 -5.79 -3.60
C ASP A 228 13.16 -7.19 -4.31
N GLU A 229 14.32 -7.85 -4.53
CA GLU A 229 14.37 -9.18 -5.14
C GLU A 229 14.82 -10.26 -4.16
N ASN A 230 14.05 -11.33 -4.06
CA ASN A 230 14.33 -12.49 -3.23
C ASN A 230 14.22 -13.80 -4.00
N GLY A 231 14.70 -14.89 -3.41
CA GLY A 231 14.64 -16.21 -4.03
C GLY A 231 15.47 -17.29 -3.31
N SER A 232 15.09 -18.55 -3.49
CA SER A 232 15.82 -19.69 -2.93
C SER A 232 15.83 -20.88 -3.92
N PRO A 233 16.89 -21.05 -4.73
CA PRO A 233 18.08 -20.18 -4.83
C PRO A 233 17.73 -18.83 -5.51
N TYR A 234 18.43 -17.75 -5.10
CA TYR A 234 18.38 -16.47 -5.77
C TYR A 234 19.34 -16.43 -6.96
N THR A 235 20.61 -16.81 -6.71
CA THR A 235 21.63 -16.91 -7.73
C THR A 235 22.69 -17.93 -7.37
N THR A 236 23.54 -18.30 -8.34
CA THR A 236 24.71 -19.16 -8.14
C THR A 236 25.88 -18.62 -8.93
N PHE A 237 27.11 -18.89 -8.45
CA PHE A 237 28.34 -18.71 -9.24
C PHE A 237 29.36 -19.77 -8.88
N ASN A 238 30.29 -20.05 -9.80
CA ASN A 238 31.34 -21.06 -9.59
C ASN A 238 32.70 -20.42 -9.37
N PHE A 239 33.53 -21.12 -8.63
CA PHE A 239 34.85 -20.67 -8.28
C PHE A 239 35.86 -21.84 -8.24
N THR A 240 37.15 -21.54 -8.35
CA THR A 240 38.27 -22.41 -7.98
C THR A 240 39.11 -21.73 -6.93
N VAL A 241 39.75 -22.53 -6.07
CA VAL A 241 40.66 -22.05 -5.03
C VAL A 241 42.12 -22.27 -5.51
N ASN A 242 43.06 -21.52 -4.94
CA ASN A 242 44.50 -21.62 -5.25
C ASN A 242 45.30 -21.42 -3.96
N ASP A 243 46.30 -22.29 -3.75
CA ASP A 243 47.26 -22.34 -2.63
C ASP A 243 48.48 -21.42 -2.83
N GLY A 244 48.75 -21.03 -4.05
CA GLY A 244 49.94 -20.26 -4.49
C GLY A 244 50.67 -20.94 -5.61
N ASP A 245 50.69 -22.26 -5.67
CA ASP A 245 51.37 -23.09 -6.64
C ASP A 245 50.41 -23.76 -7.62
N ALA A 246 49.30 -24.28 -7.17
CA ALA A 246 48.28 -24.95 -7.98
C ALA A 246 46.87 -24.37 -7.77
N SER A 247 45.92 -24.73 -8.62
CA SER A 247 44.50 -24.42 -8.45
C SER A 247 43.68 -25.68 -8.43
N SER A 248 42.57 -25.68 -7.65
CA SER A 248 41.67 -26.81 -7.61
C SER A 248 41.23 -27.25 -9.01
N SER A 249 41.23 -28.56 -9.23
CA SER A 249 40.99 -29.15 -10.55
C SER A 249 39.54 -29.03 -11.03
N THR A 250 38.59 -28.92 -10.12
CA THR A 250 37.14 -28.80 -10.37
C THR A 250 36.60 -27.54 -9.75
N PRO A 251 35.75 -26.78 -10.46
CA PRO A 251 35.04 -25.66 -9.86
C PRO A 251 34.01 -26.12 -8.85
N ASN A 252 33.83 -25.35 -7.78
CA ASN A 252 32.78 -25.49 -6.80
C ASN A 252 31.76 -24.36 -6.92
N THR A 253 30.59 -24.55 -6.32
CA THR A 253 29.45 -23.64 -6.46
C THR A 253 29.13 -22.92 -5.14
N ILE A 254 29.01 -21.60 -5.19
CA ILE A 254 28.29 -20.85 -4.18
C ILE A 254 26.82 -20.72 -4.61
N THR A 255 25.91 -21.17 -3.76
CA THR A 255 24.48 -20.95 -3.90
C THR A 255 24.06 -19.86 -2.92
N VAL A 256 23.40 -18.83 -3.40
CA VAL A 256 22.92 -17.72 -2.59
C VAL A 256 21.39 -17.78 -2.49
N ASN A 257 20.87 -17.77 -1.28
CA ASN A 257 19.47 -17.57 -0.99
C ASN A 257 19.29 -16.15 -0.47
N VAL A 258 18.28 -15.43 -0.99
CA VAL A 258 17.86 -14.13 -0.51
C VAL A 258 16.46 -14.27 0.07
N THR A 259 16.33 -13.93 1.34
CA THR A 259 15.03 -14.01 2.04
C THR A 259 14.29 -12.70 1.90
N ALA A 260 12.98 -12.78 1.68
CA ALA A 260 12.10 -11.63 1.67
C ALA A 260 12.12 -10.87 3.00
N VAL A 261 12.02 -9.55 2.90
CA VAL A 261 11.79 -8.62 4.02
C VAL A 261 10.63 -7.74 3.58
N ASN A 262 9.67 -7.50 4.46
CA ASN A 262 8.53 -6.66 4.10
C ASN A 262 8.96 -5.22 3.79
N ASP A 263 8.64 -4.77 2.61
CA ASP A 263 8.76 -3.38 2.18
C ASP A 263 7.54 -2.56 2.61
N THR A 264 7.60 -1.27 2.45
CA THR A 264 6.48 -0.38 2.78
C THR A 264 5.72 -0.05 1.50
N PRO A 265 4.38 -0.17 1.49
CA PRO A 265 3.59 0.26 0.35
C PRO A 265 3.80 1.75 0.07
N THR A 266 3.57 2.15 -1.15
CA THR A 266 3.57 3.56 -1.58
C THR A 266 2.16 3.95 -1.97
N ALA A 267 1.56 4.85 -1.21
CA ALA A 267 0.25 5.43 -1.48
C ALA A 267 0.39 6.75 -2.25
N THR A 268 -0.49 6.98 -3.21
CA THR A 268 -0.48 8.15 -4.10
C THR A 268 -1.82 8.89 -4.04
N ASP A 269 -1.77 10.23 -4.06
CA ASP A 269 -2.96 11.06 -3.94
C ASP A 269 -3.94 10.86 -5.10
N ASP A 270 -5.25 10.79 -4.77
CA ASP A 270 -6.37 10.62 -5.68
C ASP A 270 -7.23 11.86 -5.83
N THR A 271 -8.00 11.91 -6.90
CA THR A 271 -8.98 12.98 -7.13
C THR A 271 -10.29 12.45 -7.68
N ALA A 272 -11.40 13.06 -7.25
CA ALA A 272 -12.73 12.80 -7.79
C ALA A 272 -13.52 14.11 -7.93
N SER A 273 -14.67 14.05 -8.59
CA SER A 273 -15.59 15.20 -8.69
C SER A 273 -17.05 14.74 -8.66
N VAL A 274 -17.91 15.58 -8.13
CA VAL A 274 -19.34 15.35 -8.04
C VAL A 274 -20.05 16.70 -8.03
N ASN A 275 -21.28 16.77 -8.52
CA ASN A 275 -22.13 17.93 -8.26
C ASN A 275 -22.71 17.80 -6.85
N GLU A 276 -23.06 18.92 -6.23
CA GLU A 276 -23.89 18.88 -5.02
C GLU A 276 -25.16 18.08 -5.26
N ASP A 277 -25.81 17.63 -4.22
CA ASP A 277 -26.99 16.75 -4.25
C ASP A 277 -26.79 15.42 -5.01
N ALA A 278 -25.62 15.21 -5.59
CA ALA A 278 -25.33 14.00 -6.35
C ALA A 278 -24.47 13.01 -5.57
N THR A 279 -24.41 11.82 -6.11
CA THR A 279 -23.59 10.74 -5.58
C THR A 279 -22.60 10.28 -6.66
N THR A 280 -21.33 10.21 -6.30
CA THR A 280 -20.33 9.48 -7.09
C THR A 280 -20.04 8.14 -6.46
N THR A 281 -19.90 7.08 -7.26
CA THR A 281 -19.63 5.73 -6.78
C THR A 281 -18.56 5.07 -7.63
N ILE A 282 -17.48 4.65 -6.99
CA ILE A 282 -16.42 3.84 -7.57
C ILE A 282 -16.52 2.42 -7.00
N SER A 283 -16.99 1.52 -7.83
CA SER A 283 -17.29 0.11 -7.46
C SER A 283 -16.22 -0.89 -7.89
N SER A 284 -15.13 -0.42 -8.50
CA SER A 284 -13.99 -1.24 -8.90
C SER A 284 -12.75 -0.80 -8.13
N ALA A 285 -12.07 -1.72 -7.50
CA ALA A 285 -10.82 -1.45 -6.78
C ALA A 285 -9.75 -0.79 -7.68
N SER A 286 -9.68 -1.17 -8.96
CA SER A 286 -8.73 -0.58 -9.93
C SER A 286 -9.05 0.86 -10.36
N SER A 287 -10.04 1.50 -9.77
CA SER A 287 -10.42 2.91 -10.02
C SER A 287 -10.80 3.59 -8.70
N GLY A 288 -10.56 2.92 -7.58
CA GLY A 288 -10.80 3.40 -6.22
C GLY A 288 -9.61 4.19 -5.70
N VAL A 289 -9.54 4.31 -4.39
CA VAL A 289 -8.38 4.92 -3.73
C VAL A 289 -7.20 3.93 -3.55
N ILE A 290 -7.37 2.66 -3.97
CA ILE A 290 -6.28 1.70 -4.19
C ILE A 290 -6.33 1.35 -5.67
N ASP A 291 -5.69 2.12 -6.49
CA ASP A 291 -5.68 1.93 -7.94
C ASP A 291 -4.29 1.57 -8.48
N ASP A 292 -4.10 1.64 -9.80
CA ASP A 292 -2.85 1.23 -10.46
C ASP A 292 -1.63 2.13 -10.10
N ASN A 293 -1.81 3.25 -9.36
CA ASN A 293 -0.75 4.15 -8.95
C ASN A 293 -0.23 3.87 -7.52
N ASP A 294 -0.98 3.12 -6.72
CA ASP A 294 -0.52 2.58 -5.45
C ASP A 294 0.28 1.30 -5.69
N THR A 295 1.42 1.18 -5.07
CA THR A 295 2.34 0.08 -5.33
C THR A 295 2.94 -0.49 -4.06
N ASP A 296 3.33 -1.77 -4.14
CA ASP A 296 4.12 -2.44 -3.14
C ASP A 296 5.24 -3.22 -3.83
N PRO A 297 6.51 -3.10 -3.37
CA PRO A 297 7.59 -3.95 -3.90
C PRO A 297 7.30 -5.44 -3.68
N ASP A 298 6.68 -5.81 -2.57
CA ASP A 298 6.26 -7.18 -2.27
C ASP A 298 5.04 -7.58 -3.10
N SER A 299 5.27 -8.09 -4.30
CA SER A 299 4.22 -8.38 -5.30
C SER A 299 3.17 -9.42 -4.87
N SER A 300 3.40 -10.11 -3.75
CA SER A 300 2.46 -11.07 -3.16
C SER A 300 1.50 -10.43 -2.16
N ASP A 301 1.76 -9.21 -1.74
CA ASP A 301 1.02 -8.55 -0.69
C ASP A 301 -0.28 -7.94 -1.22
N THR A 302 -1.25 -7.90 -0.36
CA THR A 302 -2.57 -7.36 -0.68
C THR A 302 -2.75 -6.04 0.03
N LEU A 303 -2.78 -4.96 -0.75
CA LEU A 303 -3.02 -3.63 -0.23
C LEU A 303 -4.46 -3.48 0.26
N THR A 304 -4.62 -2.88 1.42
CA THR A 304 -5.93 -2.62 2.02
C THR A 304 -5.97 -1.28 2.73
N LEU A 305 -7.12 -0.59 2.70
CA LEU A 305 -7.34 0.57 3.56
C LEU A 305 -7.65 0.14 4.98
N THR A 306 -7.00 0.80 5.94
CA THR A 306 -7.17 0.53 7.37
C THR A 306 -7.76 1.72 8.14
N ASN A 307 -7.62 2.92 7.63
CA ASN A 307 -8.11 4.13 8.27
C ASN A 307 -8.45 5.21 7.23
N VAL A 308 -9.41 6.06 7.57
CA VAL A 308 -9.73 7.28 6.82
C VAL A 308 -9.95 8.43 7.80
N ALA A 309 -9.44 9.61 7.48
CA ALA A 309 -9.55 10.83 8.29
C ALA A 309 -9.91 12.02 7.41
N HIS A 310 -10.72 12.93 7.93
CA HIS A 310 -11.03 14.19 7.26
C HIS A 310 -10.34 15.38 7.97
N THR A 311 -10.08 16.44 7.25
CA THR A 311 -9.40 17.65 7.75
C THR A 311 -10.14 18.34 8.90
N ASN A 312 -11.45 18.09 9.07
CA ASN A 312 -12.24 18.58 10.23
C ASN A 312 -11.92 17.86 11.55
N GLY A 313 -11.06 16.83 11.52
CA GLY A 313 -10.64 16.05 12.69
C GLY A 313 -11.41 14.74 12.90
N ASN A 314 -12.39 14.43 12.07
CA ASN A 314 -13.03 13.11 12.07
C ASN A 314 -12.04 12.04 11.61
N THR A 315 -12.09 10.88 12.23
CA THR A 315 -11.23 9.73 11.89
C THR A 315 -12.00 8.44 12.14
N GLU A 316 -11.95 7.53 11.18
CA GLU A 316 -12.65 6.25 11.24
C GLU A 316 -11.73 5.10 10.80
N SER A 317 -11.85 3.96 11.50
CA SER A 317 -11.14 2.73 11.11
C SER A 317 -11.95 1.95 10.08
N VAL A 318 -11.32 1.56 8.99
CA VAL A 318 -11.95 0.76 7.93
C VAL A 318 -11.84 -0.72 8.28
N THR A 319 -12.99 -1.41 8.34
CA THR A 319 -13.02 -2.84 8.65
C THR A 319 -12.52 -3.65 7.46
N SER A 320 -11.63 -4.61 7.72
CA SER A 320 -11.08 -5.51 6.69
C SER A 320 -12.17 -6.25 5.91
N SER A 321 -11.89 -6.52 4.64
CA SER A 321 -12.79 -7.23 3.72
C SER A 321 -14.12 -6.52 3.42
N THR A 322 -14.18 -5.20 3.58
CA THR A 322 -15.34 -4.38 3.21
C THR A 322 -15.17 -3.79 1.81
N THR A 323 -16.30 -3.49 1.18
CA THR A 323 -16.42 -2.71 -0.05
C THR A 323 -17.22 -1.45 0.23
N TYR A 324 -17.41 -0.55 -0.73
CA TYR A 324 -18.25 0.64 -0.56
C TYR A 324 -19.68 0.33 -0.07
N LEU A 325 -20.21 -0.88 -0.33
CA LEU A 325 -21.57 -1.28 0.08
C LEU A 325 -21.71 -1.50 1.59
N ASN A 326 -20.63 -1.85 2.27
CA ASN A 326 -20.57 -2.12 3.70
C ASN A 326 -19.31 -1.52 4.34
N GLY A 327 -18.79 -0.47 3.69
CA GLY A 327 -17.61 0.26 4.11
C GLY A 327 -17.86 1.14 5.34
N GLN A 328 -16.82 1.88 5.71
CA GLN A 328 -16.87 2.85 6.79
C GLN A 328 -17.25 4.23 6.24
N SER A 329 -18.24 4.86 6.85
CA SER A 329 -18.65 6.22 6.48
C SER A 329 -17.98 7.25 7.37
N ILE A 330 -17.51 8.34 6.75
CA ILE A 330 -16.93 9.51 7.40
C ILE A 330 -17.54 10.78 6.81
N THR A 331 -18.01 11.70 7.66
CA THR A 331 -18.61 12.96 7.24
C THR A 331 -17.53 14.01 7.03
N GLY A 332 -17.49 14.58 5.84
CA GLY A 332 -16.68 15.72 5.44
C GLY A 332 -17.36 17.07 5.74
N THR A 333 -16.97 18.10 5.00
CA THR A 333 -17.58 19.44 5.07
C THR A 333 -18.80 19.55 4.16
N TYR A 334 -18.67 19.01 2.96
CA TYR A 334 -19.66 19.12 1.88
C TYR A 334 -20.43 17.82 1.63
N GLY A 335 -19.95 16.69 2.16
CA GLY A 335 -20.58 15.41 1.94
C GLY A 335 -20.07 14.30 2.85
N ALA A 336 -20.53 13.09 2.60
CA ALA A 336 -20.13 11.90 3.32
C ALA A 336 -19.44 10.89 2.39
N LEU A 337 -18.20 10.51 2.75
CA LEU A 337 -17.44 9.44 2.08
C LEU A 337 -17.72 8.11 2.79
N THR A 338 -18.11 7.09 2.04
CA THR A 338 -18.14 5.70 2.52
C THR A 338 -17.13 4.89 1.73
N VAL A 339 -16.09 4.37 2.41
CA VAL A 339 -14.97 3.68 1.78
C VAL A 339 -14.83 2.25 2.30
N GLY A 340 -14.54 1.30 1.41
CA GLY A 340 -14.24 -0.08 1.72
C GLY A 340 -12.74 -0.33 1.89
N ALA A 341 -12.39 -1.42 2.56
CA ALA A 341 -11.00 -1.86 2.69
C ALA A 341 -10.34 -2.20 1.35
N ASP A 342 -11.14 -2.49 0.33
CA ASP A 342 -10.70 -2.76 -1.05
C ASP A 342 -10.48 -1.48 -1.88
N GLY A 343 -10.58 -0.29 -1.28
CA GLY A 343 -10.42 0.99 -1.94
C GLY A 343 -11.65 1.48 -2.71
N THR A 344 -12.69 0.67 -2.85
CA THR A 344 -13.95 1.14 -3.45
C THR A 344 -14.65 2.14 -2.56
N TYR A 345 -15.33 3.14 -3.13
CA TYR A 345 -15.99 4.17 -2.34
C TYR A 345 -17.27 4.71 -2.98
N THR A 346 -18.08 5.35 -2.17
CA THR A 346 -19.15 6.25 -2.59
C THR A 346 -19.03 7.56 -1.82
N TYR A 347 -19.28 8.66 -2.49
CA TYR A 347 -19.36 9.97 -1.87
C TYR A 347 -20.69 10.60 -2.24
N VAL A 348 -21.42 11.11 -1.23
CA VAL A 348 -22.70 11.80 -1.34
C VAL A 348 -22.49 13.23 -0.89
N ALA A 349 -22.72 14.19 -1.78
CA ALA A 349 -22.63 15.61 -1.48
C ALA A 349 -23.97 16.09 -0.95
N ASP A 350 -24.23 15.84 0.35
CA ASP A 350 -25.53 15.99 1.02
C ASP A 350 -25.50 16.89 2.26
N GLN A 351 -24.41 17.62 2.46
CA GLN A 351 -24.32 18.54 3.60
C GLN A 351 -24.77 19.94 3.17
N SER A 352 -25.38 20.69 4.09
CA SER A 352 -25.85 22.05 3.83
C SER A 352 -24.79 23.02 3.31
N ALA A 353 -23.51 22.75 3.57
CA ALA A 353 -22.42 23.52 3.00
C ALA A 353 -22.20 23.21 1.50
N ALA A 354 -22.72 22.10 0.99
CA ALA A 354 -22.75 21.83 -0.44
C ALA A 354 -23.92 22.56 -1.11
N ASP A 355 -25.10 22.53 -0.45
CA ASP A 355 -26.31 23.23 -0.91
C ASP A 355 -26.12 24.77 -0.95
N ASP A 356 -25.15 25.32 -0.18
CA ASP A 356 -24.78 26.73 -0.18
C ASP A 356 -23.87 27.13 -1.39
N LEU A 357 -23.54 26.20 -2.30
CA LEU A 357 -22.66 26.49 -3.45
C LEU A 357 -23.48 26.96 -4.66
N ASP A 358 -23.32 28.22 -5.07
CA ASP A 358 -23.96 28.74 -6.27
C ASP A 358 -23.56 27.97 -7.54
N ALA A 359 -24.37 28.08 -8.57
CA ALA A 359 -24.15 27.41 -9.85
C ALA A 359 -22.75 27.62 -10.41
N SER A 360 -21.97 26.54 -10.59
CA SER A 360 -20.58 26.49 -11.05
C SER A 360 -19.53 26.88 -10.03
N ASP A 361 -19.87 27.23 -8.83
CA ASP A 361 -18.92 27.36 -7.74
C ASP A 361 -18.33 25.99 -7.40
N THR A 362 -17.13 25.98 -6.85
CA THR A 362 -16.47 24.73 -6.50
C THR A 362 -15.86 24.78 -5.12
N ALA A 363 -16.04 23.69 -4.40
CA ALA A 363 -15.40 23.46 -3.12
C ALA A 363 -14.72 22.09 -3.10
N THR A 364 -13.95 21.80 -2.06
CA THR A 364 -13.25 20.50 -1.96
C THR A 364 -13.38 19.90 -0.58
N ASP A 365 -13.67 18.61 -0.53
CA ASP A 365 -13.44 17.75 0.64
C ASP A 365 -12.15 16.95 0.46
N VAL A 366 -11.31 16.91 1.48
CA VAL A 366 -10.04 16.19 1.46
C VAL A 366 -10.03 15.16 2.59
N PHE A 367 -9.91 13.90 2.21
CA PHE A 367 -9.79 12.79 3.13
C PHE A 367 -8.40 12.15 3.00
N THR A 368 -7.72 11.97 4.14
CA THR A 368 -6.47 11.19 4.21
C THR A 368 -6.81 9.74 4.50
N TYR A 369 -6.33 8.82 3.69
CA TYR A 369 -6.47 7.40 3.93
C TYR A 369 -5.13 6.76 4.30
N THR A 370 -5.20 5.62 4.99
CA THR A 370 -4.02 4.82 5.34
C THR A 370 -4.08 3.50 4.59
N LEU A 371 -3.11 3.31 3.70
CA LEU A 371 -2.88 2.08 2.97
C LEU A 371 -2.01 1.14 3.80
N SER A 372 -2.26 -0.15 3.76
CA SER A 372 -1.49 -1.19 4.46
C SER A 372 -1.37 -2.46 3.64
N ASP A 373 -0.19 -3.06 3.69
CA ASP A 373 0.14 -4.41 3.24
C ASP A 373 -0.16 -5.50 4.31
N GLY A 374 -0.51 -5.09 5.53
CA GLY A 374 -0.72 -5.95 6.70
C GLY A 374 0.42 -5.89 7.72
N THR A 375 1.56 -5.30 7.38
CA THR A 375 2.77 -5.18 8.23
C THR A 375 3.21 -3.72 8.37
N ALA A 376 3.29 -3.00 7.27
CA ALA A 376 3.66 -1.59 7.17
C ALA A 376 2.48 -0.75 6.62
N THR A 377 2.63 0.58 6.62
CA THR A 377 1.58 1.49 6.16
C THR A 377 2.16 2.74 5.52
N ASP A 378 1.45 3.28 4.55
CA ASP A 378 1.66 4.62 4.01
C ASP A 378 0.34 5.39 3.93
N THR A 379 0.40 6.69 3.67
CA THR A 379 -0.79 7.55 3.66
C THR A 379 -0.83 8.46 2.45
N ALA A 380 -2.00 8.57 1.83
CA ALA A 380 -2.27 9.54 0.79
C ALA A 380 -3.64 10.20 0.98
N THR A 381 -4.02 11.08 0.07
CA THR A 381 -5.29 11.82 0.15
C THR A 381 -6.17 11.54 -1.05
N ILE A 382 -7.49 11.48 -0.81
CA ILE A 382 -8.46 11.68 -1.88
C ILE A 382 -9.07 13.07 -1.77
N THR A 383 -8.96 13.86 -2.84
CA THR A 383 -9.55 15.19 -2.95
C THR A 383 -10.79 15.11 -3.83
N ILE A 384 -11.95 15.39 -3.25
CA ILE A 384 -13.23 15.40 -3.97
C ILE A 384 -13.63 16.85 -4.23
N THR A 385 -13.77 17.21 -5.49
CA THR A 385 -14.27 18.52 -5.92
C THR A 385 -15.78 18.46 -6.04
N ILE A 386 -16.48 19.29 -5.29
CA ILE A 386 -17.93 19.49 -5.34
C ILE A 386 -18.19 20.72 -6.22
N THR A 387 -19.11 20.60 -7.16
CA THR A 387 -19.53 21.71 -8.04
C THR A 387 -20.98 22.04 -7.74
N GLY A 388 -21.23 23.31 -7.42
CA GLY A 388 -22.55 23.86 -7.19
C GLY A 388 -23.46 23.75 -8.41
N VAL A 389 -24.72 23.59 -8.16
CA VAL A 389 -25.83 23.57 -9.12
C VAL A 389 -26.89 24.50 -8.57
N ASN A 390 -27.51 25.31 -9.42
CA ASN A 390 -28.57 26.20 -8.95
C ASN A 390 -29.73 25.44 -8.27
N ASP A 391 -30.00 25.77 -7.04
CA ASP A 391 -31.20 25.35 -6.33
C ASP A 391 -32.40 26.23 -6.71
N ALA A 392 -33.58 25.82 -6.36
CA ALA A 392 -34.77 26.60 -6.61
C ALA A 392 -35.18 27.32 -5.31
N PRO A 393 -35.59 28.60 -5.38
CA PRO A 393 -36.12 29.29 -4.22
C PRO A 393 -37.33 28.54 -3.65
N VAL A 394 -37.51 28.62 -2.35
CA VAL A 394 -38.64 28.02 -1.60
C VAL A 394 -39.59 29.12 -1.17
N ALA A 395 -40.74 29.17 -1.82
CA ALA A 395 -41.81 30.15 -1.52
C ALA A 395 -42.72 29.66 -0.38
N VAL A 396 -43.00 30.52 0.58
CA VAL A 396 -43.83 30.24 1.72
C VAL A 396 -45.16 31.01 1.61
N ASN A 397 -46.29 30.41 2.02
CA ASN A 397 -47.60 31.03 1.91
C ASN A 397 -47.78 32.18 2.91
N ASP A 398 -48.28 33.33 2.44
CA ASP A 398 -48.54 34.53 3.22
C ASP A 398 -50.01 34.74 3.53
N THR A 399 -50.24 35.49 4.58
CA THR A 399 -51.60 35.95 4.94
C THR A 399 -51.59 37.40 5.40
N ASP A 400 -52.59 38.16 5.00
CA ASP A 400 -52.83 39.53 5.51
C ASP A 400 -54.33 39.79 5.71
N ALA A 401 -54.68 40.89 6.35
CA ALA A 401 -56.05 41.23 6.63
C ALA A 401 -56.32 42.72 6.41
N VAL A 402 -57.53 43.03 5.99
CA VAL A 402 -57.97 44.38 5.72
C VAL A 402 -59.50 44.49 5.94
N ASN A 403 -60.00 45.65 6.37
CA ASN A 403 -61.42 45.91 6.33
C ASN A 403 -61.80 46.28 4.88
N GLU A 404 -63.06 46.03 4.50
CA GLU A 404 -63.60 46.60 3.28
C GLU A 404 -63.38 48.11 3.26
N ASP A 405 -63.36 48.70 2.09
CA ASP A 405 -63.02 50.09 1.82
C ASP A 405 -61.63 50.55 2.28
N ALA A 406 -60.88 49.70 2.93
CA ALA A 406 -59.59 50.07 3.43
C ALA A 406 -58.45 49.59 2.51
N THR A 407 -57.23 50.06 2.78
CA THR A 407 -56.01 49.72 2.06
C THR A 407 -55.00 49.21 3.04
N VAL A 408 -54.43 48.06 2.75
CA VAL A 408 -53.20 47.57 3.39
C VAL A 408 -52.01 47.75 2.45
N THR A 409 -50.87 48.20 2.96
CA THR A 409 -49.64 48.41 2.20
C THR A 409 -48.44 47.83 2.95
N ARG A 410 -47.62 47.02 2.27
CA ARG A 410 -46.40 46.41 2.80
C ARG A 410 -45.22 46.89 1.99
N THR A 411 -44.28 47.57 2.64
CA THR A 411 -43.10 48.19 1.97
C THR A 411 -41.76 47.80 2.59
N SER A 412 -41.77 47.12 3.73
CA SER A 412 -40.56 46.66 4.44
C SER A 412 -40.92 45.75 5.59
N GLY A 413 -39.96 44.90 6.00
CA GLY A 413 -40.04 44.02 7.18
C GLY A 413 -40.72 42.69 6.88
N ASP A 414 -41.06 41.95 7.95
CA ASP A 414 -41.51 40.54 7.94
C ASP A 414 -42.89 40.30 7.28
N ASN A 415 -43.49 41.32 6.68
CA ASN A 415 -44.77 41.22 5.97
C ASN A 415 -44.62 41.50 4.45
N LEU A 416 -43.42 41.46 3.90
CA LEU A 416 -43.25 41.41 2.47
C LEU A 416 -43.53 40.00 1.96
N LEU A 417 -43.94 39.85 0.69
CA LEU A 417 -44.22 38.55 0.09
C LEU A 417 -43.03 37.58 0.12
N MET A 418 -41.81 38.09 0.21
CA MET A 418 -40.59 37.27 0.18
C MET A 418 -39.83 37.32 1.50
N ALA A 419 -40.50 37.68 2.61
CA ALA A 419 -39.80 37.88 3.88
C ALA A 419 -39.41 36.59 4.59
N ASP A 420 -40.14 35.52 4.37
CA ASP A 420 -39.96 34.17 4.89
C ASP A 420 -39.70 33.14 3.78
N ASP A 421 -39.56 33.57 2.55
CA ASP A 421 -39.04 32.79 1.46
C ASP A 421 -37.53 32.63 1.60
N SER A 422 -36.95 31.56 1.06
CA SER A 422 -35.53 31.25 1.14
C SER A 422 -35.02 30.66 -0.16
N ASP A 423 -33.71 30.72 -0.33
CA ASP A 423 -32.97 29.97 -1.32
C ASP A 423 -31.85 29.22 -0.62
N ALA A 424 -31.43 28.06 -1.14
CA ALA A 424 -30.30 27.32 -0.59
C ALA A 424 -28.98 27.92 -1.10
N ASP A 425 -28.98 28.44 -2.32
CA ASP A 425 -27.83 29.20 -2.87
C ASP A 425 -27.69 30.53 -2.11
N ASP A 426 -26.57 30.71 -1.36
CA ASP A 426 -26.47 31.75 -0.31
C ASP A 426 -26.33 33.18 -0.87
N ASP A 427 -25.87 33.33 -2.10
CA ASP A 427 -25.69 34.62 -2.83
C ASP A 427 -26.86 34.94 -3.79
N ASP A 428 -27.81 34.02 -3.99
CA ASP A 428 -28.91 34.22 -4.91
C ASP A 428 -30.00 35.16 -4.36
N SER A 429 -30.43 36.04 -5.21
CA SER A 429 -31.54 36.99 -4.94
C SER A 429 -32.73 36.68 -5.84
N PHE A 430 -33.82 36.28 -5.23
CA PHE A 430 -35.04 35.99 -5.98
C PHE A 430 -36.01 37.20 -6.00
N THR A 431 -36.88 37.21 -6.97
CA THR A 431 -37.87 38.27 -7.20
C THR A 431 -39.22 37.69 -7.56
N VAL A 432 -40.31 38.42 -7.23
CA VAL A 432 -41.65 38.06 -7.71
C VAL A 432 -41.72 38.31 -9.24
N THR A 433 -41.98 37.26 -9.98
CA THR A 433 -42.00 37.27 -11.44
C THR A 433 -43.39 37.15 -12.06
N GLN A 434 -44.33 36.52 -11.31
CA GLN A 434 -45.69 36.31 -11.76
C GLN A 434 -46.69 36.44 -10.57
N ILE A 435 -47.92 36.82 -10.88
CA ILE A 435 -49.03 36.88 -9.94
C ILE A 435 -50.33 36.49 -10.66
N ALA A 436 -51.22 35.80 -10.00
CA ALA A 436 -52.55 35.43 -10.49
C ALA A 436 -53.56 35.42 -9.36
N VAL A 437 -54.86 35.63 -9.63
CA VAL A 437 -55.92 35.10 -8.75
C VAL A 437 -55.79 33.57 -8.76
N THR A 438 -55.84 32.93 -7.62
CA THR A 438 -55.65 31.49 -7.51
C THR A 438 -56.59 30.72 -8.45
N GLY A 439 -55.99 29.89 -9.32
CA GLY A 439 -56.69 29.15 -10.35
C GLY A 439 -56.91 29.89 -11.69
N ALA A 440 -56.49 31.13 -11.80
CA ALA A 440 -56.52 31.91 -13.06
C ALA A 440 -55.17 31.88 -13.79
N SER A 441 -55.11 32.53 -14.92
CA SER A 441 -53.85 32.68 -15.71
C SER A 441 -52.93 33.71 -15.07
N ASN A 442 -51.61 33.39 -15.04
CA ASN A 442 -50.58 34.25 -14.49
C ASN A 442 -50.41 35.56 -15.31
N SER A 443 -50.19 36.64 -14.58
CA SER A 443 -49.75 37.95 -15.12
C SER A 443 -48.29 38.18 -14.75
N SER A 444 -47.47 38.61 -15.69
CA SER A 444 -46.06 38.91 -15.42
C SER A 444 -45.89 40.12 -14.55
N VAL A 445 -45.00 40.06 -13.58
CA VAL A 445 -44.55 41.19 -12.77
C VAL A 445 -43.29 41.77 -13.44
N ALA A 446 -43.27 43.07 -13.65
CA ALA A 446 -42.15 43.72 -14.29
C ALA A 446 -40.92 43.72 -13.39
N SER A 447 -39.77 43.32 -13.91
CA SER A 447 -38.50 43.34 -13.16
C SER A 447 -38.21 44.77 -12.64
N SER A 448 -37.60 44.85 -11.45
CA SER A 448 -37.30 46.11 -10.76
C SER A 448 -38.52 46.98 -10.48
N SER A 449 -39.71 46.37 -10.30
CA SER A 449 -40.94 47.05 -9.92
C SER A 449 -41.15 47.01 -8.40
N SER A 450 -41.93 47.94 -7.89
CA SER A 450 -42.45 47.98 -6.51
C SER A 450 -43.92 48.33 -6.53
N TYR A 451 -44.62 48.18 -5.39
CA TYR A 451 -46.05 48.44 -5.28
C TYR A 451 -46.50 49.82 -5.82
N ASN A 452 -45.60 50.80 -5.87
CA ASN A 452 -45.86 52.15 -6.32
C ASN A 452 -45.14 52.57 -7.62
N SER A 453 -44.37 51.67 -8.23
CA SER A 453 -43.62 51.94 -9.45
C SER A 453 -43.56 50.69 -10.34
N ASN A 454 -44.07 50.80 -11.55
CA ASN A 454 -44.13 49.71 -12.55
C ASN A 454 -44.81 48.41 -12.06
N PHE A 455 -45.67 48.50 -11.02
CA PHE A 455 -46.37 47.39 -10.43
C PHE A 455 -47.25 46.63 -11.42
N THR A 456 -47.51 45.39 -11.14
CA THR A 456 -48.58 44.61 -11.76
C THR A 456 -49.83 44.65 -10.88
N SER A 457 -50.97 44.99 -11.50
CA SER A 457 -52.26 45.04 -10.80
C SER A 457 -53.14 43.86 -11.21
N ILE A 458 -53.74 43.22 -10.23
CA ILE A 458 -54.67 42.11 -10.43
C ILE A 458 -55.90 42.30 -9.54
N THR A 459 -57.10 42.11 -10.12
CA THR A 459 -58.35 42.27 -9.41
C THR A 459 -58.90 40.92 -8.97
N GLY A 460 -59.06 40.75 -7.66
CA GLY A 460 -59.70 39.62 -7.02
C GLY A 460 -61.21 39.76 -6.96
N THR A 461 -61.84 39.01 -6.06
CA THR A 461 -63.27 39.05 -5.81
C THR A 461 -63.67 40.28 -4.97
N TYR A 462 -62.86 40.55 -3.93
CA TYR A 462 -63.15 41.54 -2.91
C TYR A 462 -62.25 42.80 -3.02
N GLY A 463 -61.13 42.70 -3.74
CA GLY A 463 -60.22 43.85 -3.87
C GLY A 463 -59.22 43.78 -5.02
N THR A 464 -58.39 44.79 -5.08
CA THR A 464 -57.36 44.96 -6.12
C THR A 464 -55.98 44.91 -5.47
N LEU A 465 -55.15 43.89 -5.85
CA LEU A 465 -53.76 43.76 -5.46
C LEU A 465 -52.85 44.44 -6.48
N LYS A 466 -51.89 45.23 -5.98
CA LYS A 466 -50.74 45.73 -6.73
C LYS A 466 -49.48 45.17 -6.09
N VAL A 467 -48.63 44.54 -6.90
CA VAL A 467 -47.42 43.89 -6.44
C VAL A 467 -46.20 44.30 -7.26
N GLY A 468 -45.06 44.46 -6.62
CA GLY A 468 -43.75 44.70 -7.24
C GLY A 468 -42.88 43.45 -7.22
N ALA A 469 -41.87 43.43 -8.10
CA ALA A 469 -40.87 42.37 -8.15
C ALA A 469 -40.05 42.28 -6.83
N ASP A 470 -39.98 43.36 -6.09
CA ASP A 470 -39.31 43.45 -4.78
C ASP A 470 -40.15 42.91 -3.61
N GLY A 471 -41.26 42.23 -3.89
CA GLY A 471 -42.18 41.68 -2.89
C GLY A 471 -43.03 42.71 -2.17
N THR A 472 -42.89 44.01 -2.45
CA THR A 472 -43.78 45.06 -1.91
C THR A 472 -45.14 44.97 -2.54
N TYR A 473 -46.18 45.22 -1.75
CA TYR A 473 -47.57 45.23 -2.28
C TYR A 473 -48.48 46.21 -1.59
N THR A 474 -49.60 46.52 -2.28
CA THR A 474 -50.75 47.15 -1.71
C THR A 474 -52.00 46.42 -2.16
N TYR A 475 -52.93 46.20 -1.23
CA TYR A 475 -54.23 45.64 -1.52
C TYR A 475 -55.31 46.62 -1.05
N VAL A 476 -56.23 46.87 -1.92
CA VAL A 476 -57.41 47.77 -1.66
C VAL A 476 -58.66 46.93 -1.77
N ALA A 477 -59.42 46.83 -0.73
CA ALA A 477 -60.71 46.15 -0.74
C ALA A 477 -61.77 47.10 -1.37
N ASP A 478 -61.78 47.19 -2.71
CA ASP A 478 -62.46 48.14 -3.51
C ASP A 478 -63.50 47.54 -4.49
N GLN A 479 -63.87 46.31 -4.30
CA GLN A 479 -64.82 45.63 -5.18
C GLN A 479 -66.19 45.56 -4.47
N SER A 480 -67.29 45.66 -5.23
CA SER A 480 -68.66 45.62 -4.71
C SER A 480 -68.98 44.37 -3.91
N ALA A 481 -68.26 43.27 -4.12
CA ALA A 481 -68.38 42.06 -3.27
C ALA A 481 -67.80 42.26 -1.87
N ALA A 482 -66.90 43.21 -1.67
CA ALA A 482 -66.42 43.61 -0.35
C ALA A 482 -67.46 44.49 0.35
N ASP A 483 -68.03 45.43 -0.35
CA ASP A 483 -69.10 46.33 0.12
C ASP A 483 -70.38 45.54 0.52
N ASP A 484 -70.58 44.31 -0.01
CA ASP A 484 -71.70 43.42 0.34
C ASP A 484 -71.47 42.61 1.63
N LEU A 485 -70.33 42.79 2.33
CA LEU A 485 -70.01 42.07 3.57
C LEU A 485 -70.63 42.79 4.80
N ASP A 486 -71.48 42.11 5.49
CA ASP A 486 -72.11 42.65 6.75
C ASP A 486 -71.01 42.84 7.83
N LEU A 487 -71.33 43.65 8.82
CA LEU A 487 -70.45 43.96 9.94
C LEU A 487 -69.89 42.72 10.62
N ASN A 488 -68.54 42.56 10.58
CA ASN A 488 -67.73 41.43 11.05
C ASN A 488 -67.86 40.15 10.24
N ASP A 489 -68.57 40.15 9.14
CA ASP A 489 -68.46 39.05 8.20
C ASP A 489 -67.08 39.05 7.57
N THR A 490 -66.58 37.86 7.17
CA THR A 490 -65.25 37.71 6.60
C THR A 490 -65.30 36.91 5.33
N ALA A 491 -64.56 37.38 4.35
CA ALA A 491 -64.33 36.66 3.07
C ALA A 491 -62.87 36.67 2.74
N THR A 492 -62.45 35.89 1.78
CA THR A 492 -61.02 35.77 1.40
C THR A 492 -60.80 35.98 -0.08
N ASP A 493 -59.80 36.77 -0.41
CA ASP A 493 -59.14 36.76 -1.72
C ASP A 493 -57.86 35.97 -1.65
N SER A 494 -57.61 35.11 -2.63
CA SER A 494 -56.42 34.29 -2.72
C SER A 494 -55.69 34.52 -4.04
N PHE A 495 -54.44 34.89 -3.92
CA PHE A 495 -53.55 35.14 -5.07
C PHE A 495 -52.39 34.13 -5.02
N THR A 496 -52.01 33.59 -6.16
CA THR A 496 -50.78 32.76 -6.31
C THR A 496 -49.69 33.65 -6.89
N TYR A 497 -48.54 33.73 -6.23
CA TYR A 497 -47.35 34.40 -6.74
C TYR A 497 -46.26 33.41 -7.08
N THR A 498 -45.34 33.79 -7.95
CA THR A 498 -44.18 33.02 -8.36
C THR A 498 -42.92 33.84 -8.09
N ILE A 499 -42.02 33.29 -7.32
CA ILE A 499 -40.65 33.82 -7.15
C ILE A 499 -39.69 33.13 -8.10
N SER A 500 -38.59 33.79 -8.46
CA SER A 500 -37.52 33.26 -9.28
C SER A 500 -36.20 33.89 -8.91
N ASP A 501 -35.16 33.07 -8.83
CA ASP A 501 -33.75 33.43 -8.76
C ASP A 501 -33.17 33.87 -10.14
N GLY A 502 -33.89 33.62 -11.23
CA GLY A 502 -33.47 33.85 -12.62
C GLY A 502 -33.26 32.56 -13.41
N THR A 503 -33.16 31.42 -12.74
CA THR A 503 -32.91 30.08 -13.33
C THR A 503 -34.09 29.14 -13.02
N ALA A 504 -34.49 29.07 -11.77
CA ALA A 504 -35.58 28.24 -11.26
C ALA A 504 -36.74 29.09 -10.67
N THR A 505 -37.81 28.46 -10.27
CA THR A 505 -38.99 29.16 -9.72
C THR A 505 -39.75 28.29 -8.73
N ASP A 506 -40.37 28.95 -7.74
CA ASP A 506 -41.35 28.30 -6.90
C ASP A 506 -42.62 29.20 -6.72
N THR A 507 -43.69 28.66 -6.18
CA THR A 507 -44.98 29.35 -6.08
C THR A 507 -45.60 29.21 -4.71
N ALA A 508 -46.10 30.33 -4.18
CA ALA A 508 -46.88 30.33 -2.97
C ALA A 508 -48.18 31.16 -3.12
N THR A 509 -48.98 31.20 -2.09
CA THR A 509 -50.26 31.92 -2.06
C THR A 509 -50.21 33.06 -1.05
N LEU A 510 -50.74 34.21 -1.44
CA LEU A 510 -51.07 35.31 -0.55
C LEU A 510 -52.61 35.35 -0.35
N ILE A 511 -53.04 35.23 0.89
CA ILE A 511 -54.48 35.23 1.25
C ILE A 511 -54.82 36.49 2.05
N PHE A 512 -55.71 37.31 1.51
CA PHE A 512 -56.31 38.43 2.24
C PHE A 512 -57.60 37.99 2.88
N THR A 513 -57.73 38.27 4.17
CA THR A 513 -59.01 38.23 4.86
C THR A 513 -59.61 39.63 4.84
N VAL A 514 -60.73 39.80 4.13
CA VAL A 514 -61.51 41.04 4.09
C VAL A 514 -62.63 40.95 5.15
N THR A 515 -62.69 41.95 6.00
CA THR A 515 -63.72 42.02 7.08
C THR A 515 -64.68 43.15 6.78
N GLY A 516 -65.94 42.82 6.76
CA GLY A 516 -67.00 43.77 6.58
C GLY A 516 -67.13 44.79 7.74
N ILE A 517 -67.43 46.02 7.41
CA ILE A 517 -67.82 47.08 8.32
C ILE A 517 -69.24 47.53 7.95
N ASN A 518 -70.01 48.10 8.90
CA ASN A 518 -71.33 48.52 8.58
C ASN A 518 -71.32 49.76 7.67
N ASP A 519 -71.94 49.66 6.55
CA ASP A 519 -72.21 50.78 5.62
C ASP A 519 -73.43 51.58 6.06
N ALA A 520 -73.57 52.72 5.51
CA ALA A 520 -74.75 53.58 5.82
C ALA A 520 -75.76 53.49 4.68
N PRO A 521 -77.05 53.35 5.00
CA PRO A 521 -78.08 53.28 3.96
C PRO A 521 -78.14 54.57 3.12
N VAL A 522 -78.34 54.40 1.85
CA VAL A 522 -78.48 55.51 0.90
C VAL A 522 -79.91 55.75 0.54
N ALA A 523 -80.45 56.84 1.10
CA ALA A 523 -81.83 57.26 0.85
C ALA A 523 -81.96 58.03 -0.48
N VAL A 524 -82.89 57.63 -1.32
CA VAL A 524 -83.21 58.24 -2.58
C VAL A 524 -84.43 59.16 -2.41
N ASN A 525 -84.45 60.33 -3.07
CA ASN A 525 -85.54 61.26 -2.95
C ASN A 525 -86.83 60.78 -3.65
N ASP A 526 -87.87 60.58 -2.92
CA ASP A 526 -89.18 60.22 -3.46
C ASP A 526 -90.05 61.44 -3.85
N THR A 527 -90.89 61.20 -4.82
CA THR A 527 -91.89 62.21 -5.23
C THR A 527 -93.28 61.57 -5.34
N ASP A 528 -94.28 62.24 -4.79
CA ASP A 528 -95.64 61.81 -4.94
C ASP A 528 -96.50 63.01 -5.27
N ALA A 529 -97.68 62.76 -5.82
CA ALA A 529 -98.63 63.81 -6.18
C ALA A 529 -100.02 63.51 -5.59
N VAL A 530 -100.63 64.51 -5.05
CA VAL A 530 -102.01 64.43 -4.51
C VAL A 530 -102.81 65.66 -4.91
N ASN A 531 -104.07 65.49 -5.26
CA ASN A 531 -105.02 66.60 -5.50
C ASN A 531 -105.50 67.20 -4.17
N GLU A 532 -105.94 68.44 -4.17
CA GLU A 532 -106.59 69.06 -3.02
C GLU A 532 -107.78 68.19 -2.53
N ASP A 533 -107.96 68.12 -1.28
CA ASP A 533 -108.97 67.30 -0.62
C ASP A 533 -108.85 65.77 -0.82
N ALA A 534 -107.77 65.29 -1.40
CA ALA A 534 -107.52 63.86 -1.58
C ALA A 534 -106.47 63.30 -0.60
N THR A 535 -106.44 62.01 -0.47
CA THR A 535 -105.48 61.28 0.35
C THR A 535 -104.71 60.33 -0.52
N VAL A 536 -103.42 60.32 -0.38
CA VAL A 536 -102.54 59.30 -0.96
C VAL A 536 -102.07 58.30 0.08
N THR A 537 -102.15 57.03 -0.18
CA THR A 537 -101.67 55.94 0.66
C THR A 537 -100.79 55.01 -0.14
N ARG A 538 -99.59 54.72 0.40
CA ARG A 538 -98.65 53.74 -0.13
C ARG A 538 -98.50 52.63 0.87
N SER A 539 -98.92 51.38 0.52
CA SER A 539 -98.93 50.23 1.38
C SER A 539 -98.11 49.04 0.84
N SER A 540 -97.70 49.12 -0.41
CA SER A 540 -96.87 48.10 -1.07
C SER A 540 -96.36 48.60 -2.41
N GLY A 541 -95.29 48.00 -2.87
CA GLY A 541 -94.69 48.21 -4.19
C GLY A 541 -93.68 49.37 -4.29
N SER A 542 -93.26 49.74 -5.50
CA SER A 542 -92.22 50.71 -5.82
C SER A 542 -92.59 52.21 -5.46
N SER A 543 -93.64 52.45 -4.76
CA SER A 543 -94.02 53.79 -4.26
C SER A 543 -93.91 53.86 -2.73
N LEU A 544 -93.35 52.92 -2.03
CA LEU A 544 -92.96 53.04 -0.62
C LEU A 544 -91.75 53.97 -0.52
N LEU A 545 -91.63 54.70 0.63
CA LEU A 545 -90.51 55.61 0.88
C LEU A 545 -89.12 54.94 0.80
N MET A 546 -89.07 53.66 0.98
CA MET A 546 -87.79 52.89 0.95
C MET A 546 -87.71 51.93 -0.22
N ALA A 547 -88.52 52.15 -1.29
CA ALA A 547 -88.57 51.18 -2.39
C ALA A 547 -87.34 51.21 -3.34
N ASP A 548 -86.72 52.36 -3.42
CA ASP A 548 -85.51 52.65 -4.23
C ASP A 548 -84.32 53.11 -3.38
N ASP A 549 -84.49 53.07 -2.01
CA ASP A 549 -83.36 53.17 -1.10
C ASP A 549 -82.51 51.89 -1.15
N SER A 550 -81.29 52.00 -0.83
CA SER A 550 -80.33 50.88 -0.84
C SER A 550 -79.40 50.93 0.36
N ASP A 551 -78.87 49.80 0.71
CA ASP A 551 -77.75 49.63 1.58
C ASP A 551 -76.70 48.78 0.86
N ALA A 552 -75.46 48.99 1.13
CA ALA A 552 -74.41 48.17 0.55
C ALA A 552 -74.24 46.84 1.30
N ASP A 553 -74.58 46.83 2.63
CA ASP A 553 -74.66 45.61 3.41
C ASP A 553 -75.86 44.76 2.94
N ASP A 554 -75.60 43.57 2.39
CA ASP A 554 -76.61 42.79 1.65
C ASP A 554 -77.81 42.31 2.48
N ASP A 555 -77.65 42.10 3.79
CA ASP A 555 -78.63 41.57 4.68
C ASP A 555 -79.24 42.63 5.59
N ASP A 556 -78.79 43.88 5.53
CA ASP A 556 -79.32 44.95 6.45
C ASP A 556 -80.71 45.43 6.08
N ALA A 557 -81.55 45.52 7.08
CA ALA A 557 -82.90 45.99 6.97
C ALA A 557 -83.03 47.40 7.58
N PHE A 558 -83.05 48.35 6.73
CA PHE A 558 -83.19 49.73 7.20
C PHE A 558 -84.63 50.16 7.40
N THR A 559 -84.85 51.16 8.25
CA THR A 559 -86.18 51.67 8.61
C THR A 559 -86.16 53.18 8.62
N VAL A 560 -87.32 53.77 8.34
CA VAL A 560 -87.49 55.21 8.52
C VAL A 560 -87.49 55.52 10.03
N THR A 561 -86.49 56.24 10.51
CA THR A 561 -86.30 56.60 11.92
C THR A 561 -86.79 57.99 12.27
N GLN A 562 -86.77 58.86 11.28
CA GLN A 562 -87.20 60.28 11.43
C GLN A 562 -87.92 60.82 10.20
N ILE A 563 -88.83 61.73 10.37
CA ILE A 563 -89.45 62.46 9.31
C ILE A 563 -89.64 63.92 9.75
N ALA A 564 -89.47 64.88 8.82
CA ALA A 564 -89.67 66.31 9.09
C ALA A 564 -90.15 67.04 7.85
N VAL A 565 -90.87 68.15 8.03
CA VAL A 565 -91.06 69.13 6.97
C VAL A 565 -89.75 69.84 6.74
N THR A 566 -89.30 69.98 5.47
CA THR A 566 -88.01 70.59 5.13
C THR A 566 -87.81 71.91 5.87
N GLY A 567 -86.79 72.03 6.73
CA GLY A 567 -86.48 73.16 7.56
C GLY A 567 -87.23 73.17 8.95
N GLY A 568 -87.99 72.12 9.29
CA GLY A 568 -88.62 71.89 10.57
C GLY A 568 -87.82 71.00 11.52
N SER A 569 -88.36 70.72 12.72
CA SER A 569 -87.76 69.76 13.65
C SER A 569 -88.15 68.33 13.27
N ASN A 570 -87.23 67.40 13.44
CA ASN A 570 -87.42 65.98 13.15
C ASN A 570 -88.42 65.38 14.21
N SER A 571 -89.27 64.48 13.73
CA SER A 571 -90.13 63.62 14.58
C SER A 571 -89.64 62.18 14.43
N SER A 572 -89.51 61.49 15.54
CA SER A 572 -89.10 60.06 15.53
C SER A 572 -90.26 59.21 15.00
N VAL A 573 -89.88 58.21 14.18
CA VAL A 573 -90.78 57.15 13.75
C VAL A 573 -90.56 55.94 14.67
N ALA A 574 -91.63 55.38 15.25
CA ALA A 574 -91.53 54.24 16.15
C ALA A 574 -91.10 52.98 15.37
N GLY A 575 -90.06 52.27 15.87
CA GLY A 575 -89.64 50.98 15.27
C GLY A 575 -90.85 50.03 15.21
N SER A 576 -90.92 49.27 14.14
CA SER A 576 -92.02 48.34 13.84
C SER A 576 -93.39 49.01 13.65
N SER A 577 -93.47 50.32 13.36
CA SER A 577 -94.70 50.98 13.00
C SER A 577 -95.06 50.83 11.52
N THR A 578 -96.32 50.74 11.23
CA THR A 578 -96.88 50.84 9.88
C THR A 578 -97.86 52.00 9.80
N TYR A 579 -98.22 52.48 8.60
CA TYR A 579 -99.07 53.65 8.48
C TYR A 579 -100.45 53.52 9.22
N ASN A 580 -100.85 52.27 9.56
CA ASN A 580 -102.08 51.99 10.32
C ASN A 580 -101.84 51.73 11.80
N ASN A 581 -100.62 51.55 12.28
CA ASN A 581 -100.28 51.17 13.64
C ASN A 581 -99.07 51.97 14.15
N ASN A 582 -99.21 52.70 15.29
CA ASN A 582 -98.08 53.28 16.03
C ASN A 582 -97.18 54.28 15.27
N PHE A 583 -97.67 55.26 14.52
CA PHE A 583 -96.83 56.34 14.02
C PHE A 583 -96.89 57.59 14.93
#